data_e2e6230414f27a236c68d6d9b231aaf7
#
_entry.id   e2e6230414f27a236c68d6d9b231aaf7
#
_cell.length_a   1.000
_cell.length_b   1.000
_cell.length_c   1.000
_cell.angle_alpha   90.00
_cell.angle_beta   90.00
_cell.angle_gamma   90.00
#
_symmetry.space_group_name_H-M   'P 1'
#
loop_
_entity.id
_entity.type
_entity.pdbx_description
1 polymer ?
#
loop_
_entity_poly.entity_id
_entity_poly.type
_entity_poly.pdbx_seq_one_letter_code
_entity_poly.pdbx_strand_id
1 'polypeptide(L)'
;MNERELSLVSEWNSFVNNKNYNLIEKCLKLAQIVEYPELDISKEIEKIKEIGIDFRNRITESKNPTYVISLLNEFLFDIEGFQGDLDDYYNPKNNFLNYSLEKKSGIPITLCILYTEIAKYGNLDLR
;
A
#
# COMPACT_ATOMS: atom_id res chain seq x y z
N MET A 1 23.99 -5.33 18.98
CA MET A 1 23.11 -5.94 17.95
C MET A 1 23.48 -7.40 17.79
N ASN A 2 22.52 -8.31 17.87
CA ASN A 2 22.80 -9.75 17.75
C ASN A 2 22.88 -10.17 16.27
N GLU A 3 23.26 -11.44 16.03
CA GLU A 3 23.42 -11.96 14.67
C GLU A 3 22.15 -11.88 13.84
N ARG A 4 20.99 -12.14 14.46
CA ARG A 4 19.70 -12.07 13.78
C ARG A 4 19.38 -10.65 13.34
N GLU A 5 19.61 -9.67 14.22
CA GLU A 5 19.37 -8.26 13.91
C GLU A 5 20.31 -7.77 12.81
N LEU A 6 21.57 -8.17 12.85
CA LEU A 6 22.53 -7.84 11.80
C LEU A 6 22.12 -8.45 10.46
N SER A 7 21.64 -9.69 10.48
CA SER A 7 21.14 -10.38 9.28
C SER A 7 19.93 -9.67 8.69
N LEU A 8 19.00 -9.23 9.53
CA LEU A 8 17.79 -8.51 9.09
C LEU A 8 18.15 -7.14 8.50
N VAL A 9 19.09 -6.42 9.13
CA VAL A 9 19.57 -5.13 8.62
C VAL A 9 20.24 -5.31 7.27
N SER A 10 21.08 -6.33 7.13
CA SER A 10 21.74 -6.63 5.86
C SER A 10 20.73 -6.97 4.77
N GLU A 11 19.76 -7.80 5.09
CA GLU A 11 18.67 -8.17 4.16
C GLU A 11 17.89 -6.94 3.70
N TRP A 12 17.52 -6.06 4.64
CA TRP A 12 16.79 -4.84 4.33
C TRP A 12 17.62 -3.89 3.46
N ASN A 13 18.89 -3.69 3.79
CA ASN A 13 19.76 -2.80 3.01
C ASN A 13 19.92 -3.28 1.57
N SER A 14 20.07 -4.59 1.39
CA SER A 14 20.15 -5.19 0.05
C SER A 14 18.85 -4.99 -0.73
N PHE A 15 17.71 -5.17 -0.08
CA PHE A 15 16.41 -5.06 -0.71
C PHE A 15 16.05 -3.62 -1.05
N VAL A 16 16.23 -2.68 -0.11
CA VAL A 16 15.82 -1.28 -0.29
C VAL A 16 16.63 -0.57 -1.35
N ASN A 17 17.89 -0.96 -1.54
CA ASN A 17 18.77 -0.37 -2.55
C ASN A 17 18.60 -1.01 -3.93
N ASN A 18 17.82 -2.07 -4.05
CA ASN A 18 17.59 -2.75 -5.31
C ASN A 18 16.51 -2.00 -6.11
N LYS A 19 16.90 -1.46 -7.26
CA LYS A 19 16.01 -0.69 -8.14
C LYS A 19 14.94 -1.54 -8.83
N ASN A 20 15.06 -2.87 -8.78
CA ASN A 20 14.06 -3.77 -9.36
C ASN A 20 12.81 -3.87 -8.49
N TYR A 21 12.85 -3.40 -7.25
CA TYR A 21 11.71 -3.40 -6.34
C TYR A 21 11.10 -2.01 -6.23
N ASN A 22 9.76 -1.94 -6.36
CA ASN A 22 9.03 -0.68 -6.22
C ASN A 22 8.74 -0.36 -4.74
N LEU A 23 8.10 0.77 -4.50
CA LEU A 23 7.80 1.22 -3.14
C LEU A 23 6.90 0.24 -2.39
N ILE A 24 5.87 -0.30 -3.06
CA ILE A 24 4.94 -1.26 -2.43
C ILE A 24 5.70 -2.51 -1.96
N GLU A 25 6.54 -3.05 -2.82
CA GLU A 25 7.34 -4.23 -2.47
C GLU A 25 8.27 -3.95 -1.29
N LYS A 26 8.88 -2.77 -1.26
CA LYS A 26 9.76 -2.35 -0.17
C LYS A 26 9.00 -2.18 1.15
N CYS A 27 7.81 -1.61 1.10
CA CYS A 27 6.96 -1.46 2.30
C CYS A 27 6.54 -2.82 2.86
N LEU A 28 6.18 -3.76 1.99
CA LEU A 28 5.80 -5.11 2.42
C LEU A 28 6.99 -5.89 2.96
N LYS A 29 8.17 -5.71 2.36
CA LYS A 29 9.39 -6.34 2.86
C LYS A 29 9.76 -5.81 4.24
N LEU A 30 9.61 -4.51 4.47
CA LEU A 30 9.82 -3.92 5.79
C LEU A 30 8.89 -4.54 6.82
N ALA A 31 7.61 -4.67 6.48
CA ALA A 31 6.62 -5.29 7.36
C ALA A 31 7.00 -6.73 7.70
N GLN A 32 7.45 -7.49 6.70
CA GLN A 32 7.88 -8.87 6.89
C GLN A 32 9.08 -8.97 7.84
N ILE A 33 10.07 -8.11 7.65
CA ILE A 33 11.28 -8.13 8.47
C ILE A 33 11.00 -7.72 9.91
N VAL A 34 10.19 -6.68 10.11
CA VAL A 34 10.03 -6.04 11.43
C VAL A 34 8.97 -6.72 12.28
N GLU A 35 7.82 -7.08 11.71
CA GLU A 35 6.66 -7.50 12.52
C GLU A 35 6.00 -8.79 12.04
N TYR A 36 6.03 -9.09 10.75
CA TYR A 36 5.25 -10.18 10.17
C TYR A 36 6.14 -11.17 9.41
N PRO A 37 6.97 -11.98 10.09
CA PRO A 37 7.92 -12.86 9.41
C PRO A 37 7.25 -13.90 8.49
N GLU A 38 5.97 -14.22 8.74
CA GLU A 38 5.20 -15.17 7.92
C GLU A 38 4.44 -14.50 6.77
N LEU A 39 4.61 -13.20 6.57
CA LEU A 39 3.89 -12.45 5.55
C LEU A 39 4.22 -12.97 4.15
N ASP A 40 3.17 -13.29 3.38
CA ASP A 40 3.30 -13.62 1.96
C ASP A 40 3.16 -12.35 1.14
N ILE A 41 4.30 -11.78 0.75
CA ILE A 41 4.37 -10.51 0.01
C ILE A 41 3.63 -10.63 -1.32
N SER A 42 3.76 -11.76 -2.02
CA SER A 42 3.09 -11.97 -3.30
C SER A 42 1.57 -11.90 -3.18
N LYS A 43 1.01 -12.46 -2.10
CA LYS A 43 -0.44 -12.37 -1.85
C LYS A 43 -0.89 -10.95 -1.59
N GLU A 44 -0.11 -10.18 -0.85
CA GLU A 44 -0.44 -8.78 -0.57
C GLU A 44 -0.41 -7.95 -1.86
N ILE A 45 0.56 -8.20 -2.72
CA ILE A 45 0.65 -7.53 -4.04
C ILE A 45 -0.57 -7.89 -4.89
N GLU A 46 -1.00 -9.15 -4.88
CA GLU A 46 -2.20 -9.57 -5.61
C GLU A 46 -3.47 -8.88 -5.10
N LYS A 47 -3.60 -8.69 -3.79
CA LYS A 47 -4.72 -7.93 -3.21
C LYS A 47 -4.77 -6.50 -3.74
N ILE A 48 -3.62 -5.82 -3.77
CA ILE A 48 -3.53 -4.45 -4.28
C ILE A 48 -3.87 -4.42 -5.77
N LYS A 49 -3.35 -5.39 -6.52
CA LYS A 49 -3.62 -5.51 -7.96
C LYS A 49 -5.11 -5.70 -8.24
N GLU A 50 -5.79 -6.54 -7.48
CA GLU A 50 -7.23 -6.76 -7.61
C GLU A 50 -8.02 -5.48 -7.37
N ILE A 51 -7.66 -4.72 -6.34
CA ILE A 51 -8.27 -3.41 -6.06
C ILE A 51 -8.02 -2.47 -7.24
N GLY A 52 -6.81 -2.40 -7.75
CA GLY A 52 -6.44 -1.54 -8.87
C GLY A 52 -7.19 -1.88 -10.14
N ILE A 53 -7.32 -3.16 -10.46
CA ILE A 53 -8.07 -3.62 -11.65
C ILE A 53 -9.54 -3.28 -11.51
N ASP A 54 -10.14 -3.49 -10.33
CA ASP A 54 -11.53 -3.14 -10.08
C ASP A 54 -11.75 -1.63 -10.28
N PHE A 55 -10.84 -0.81 -9.75
CA PHE A 55 -10.89 0.64 -10.00
C PHE A 55 -10.82 0.96 -11.50
N ARG A 56 -9.85 0.40 -12.21
CA ARG A 56 -9.69 0.63 -13.66
C ARG A 56 -10.95 0.29 -14.43
N ASN A 57 -11.61 -0.81 -14.07
CA ASN A 57 -12.82 -1.27 -14.74
C ASN A 57 -14.04 -0.37 -14.48
N ARG A 58 -13.98 0.50 -13.47
CA ARG A 58 -15.03 1.46 -13.16
C ARG A 58 -14.89 2.76 -13.93
N ILE A 59 -13.77 2.97 -14.61
CA ILE A 59 -13.53 4.16 -15.44
C ILE A 59 -14.18 3.92 -16.81
N THR A 60 -15.38 4.45 -17.02
CA THR A 60 -16.17 4.16 -18.22
C THR A 60 -16.53 5.37 -19.06
N GLU A 61 -16.67 6.55 -18.46
CA GLU A 61 -17.22 7.72 -19.14
C GLU A 61 -16.14 8.64 -19.74
N SER A 62 -15.03 8.82 -19.04
CA SER A 62 -14.01 9.78 -19.45
C SER A 62 -12.66 9.39 -18.85
N LYS A 63 -11.59 9.76 -19.57
CA LYS A 63 -10.22 9.65 -19.05
C LYS A 63 -9.71 11.01 -18.56
N ASN A 64 -10.60 11.98 -18.43
CA ASN A 64 -10.24 13.29 -17.87
C ASN A 64 -9.71 13.12 -16.44
N PRO A 65 -8.53 13.65 -16.11
CA PRO A 65 -7.94 13.46 -14.77
C PRO A 65 -8.84 13.88 -13.62
N THR A 66 -9.61 14.96 -13.76
CA THR A 66 -10.52 15.43 -12.71
C THR A 66 -11.61 14.39 -12.44
N TYR A 67 -12.19 13.82 -13.48
CA TYR A 67 -13.19 12.75 -13.35
C TYR A 67 -12.58 11.51 -12.69
N VAL A 68 -11.40 11.09 -13.15
CA VAL A 68 -10.74 9.89 -12.64
C VAL A 68 -10.38 10.06 -11.15
N ILE A 69 -9.93 11.24 -10.74
CA ILE A 69 -9.63 11.54 -9.33
C ILE A 69 -10.90 11.47 -8.48
N SER A 70 -12.00 12.06 -8.95
CA SER A 70 -13.30 11.99 -8.25
C SER A 70 -13.76 10.54 -8.07
N LEU A 71 -13.61 9.76 -9.13
CA LEU A 71 -13.98 8.34 -9.09
C LEU A 71 -13.07 7.55 -8.15
N LEU A 72 -11.77 7.86 -8.12
CA LEU A 72 -10.82 7.21 -7.20
C LEU A 72 -11.19 7.49 -5.74
N ASN A 73 -11.53 8.74 -5.42
CA ASN A 73 -11.95 9.11 -4.07
C ASN A 73 -13.20 8.35 -3.65
N GLU A 74 -14.21 8.31 -4.52
CA GLU A 74 -15.43 7.55 -4.26
C GLU A 74 -15.14 6.07 -4.09
N PHE A 75 -14.33 5.51 -4.98
CA PHE A 75 -13.99 4.10 -4.97
C PHE A 75 -13.26 3.69 -3.68
N LEU A 76 -12.19 4.39 -3.32
CA LEU A 76 -11.38 4.00 -2.15
C LEU A 76 -12.07 4.30 -0.82
N PHE A 77 -12.72 5.45 -0.70
CA PHE A 77 -13.25 5.88 0.59
C PHE A 77 -14.68 5.45 0.82
N ASP A 78 -15.52 5.45 -0.21
CA ASP A 78 -16.93 5.09 -0.05
C ASP A 78 -17.21 3.62 -0.38
N ILE A 79 -16.64 3.09 -1.46
CA ILE A 79 -16.92 1.72 -1.90
C ILE A 79 -16.04 0.72 -1.16
N GLU A 80 -14.71 0.89 -1.19
CA GLU A 80 -13.78 0.01 -0.50
C GLU A 80 -13.74 0.28 1.01
N GLY A 81 -14.07 1.48 1.43
CA GLY A 81 -14.21 1.82 2.84
C GLY A 81 -12.92 2.16 3.56
N PHE A 82 -11.88 2.54 2.84
CA PHE A 82 -10.65 2.98 3.49
C PHE A 82 -10.88 4.27 4.26
N GLN A 83 -10.31 4.36 5.47
CA GLN A 83 -10.48 5.54 6.32
C GLN A 83 -9.29 5.73 7.24
N GLY A 84 -9.13 6.93 7.78
CA GLY A 84 -8.14 7.19 8.82
C GLY A 84 -8.48 6.43 10.09
N ASP A 85 -7.46 5.93 10.78
CA ASP A 85 -7.65 5.25 12.07
C ASP A 85 -7.73 6.29 13.18
N LEU A 86 -8.95 6.71 13.51
CA LEU A 86 -9.20 7.71 14.55
C LEU A 86 -9.20 7.11 15.95
N ASP A 87 -9.54 5.82 16.06
CA ASP A 87 -9.67 5.16 17.37
C ASP A 87 -8.34 4.66 17.91
N ASP A 88 -7.43 4.26 17.03
CA ASP A 88 -6.15 3.65 17.40
C ASP A 88 -4.99 4.21 16.58
N TYR A 89 -4.97 5.53 16.39
CA TYR A 89 -4.03 6.24 15.54
C TYR A 89 -2.57 5.92 15.84
N TYR A 90 -2.23 5.82 17.13
CA TYR A 90 -0.85 5.59 17.57
C TYR A 90 -0.45 4.12 17.64
N ASN A 91 -1.30 3.20 17.17
CA ASN A 91 -0.93 1.79 17.10
C ASN A 91 0.25 1.63 16.14
N PRO A 92 1.39 1.07 16.60
CA PRO A 92 2.57 0.88 15.73
C PRO A 92 2.28 0.05 14.49
N LYS A 93 1.26 -0.81 14.50
CA LYS A 93 0.86 -1.61 13.34
C LYS A 93 0.38 -0.77 12.17
N ASN A 94 -0.09 0.46 12.42
CA ASN A 94 -0.47 1.39 11.37
C ASN A 94 0.69 1.76 10.44
N ASN A 95 1.93 1.51 10.85
CA ASN A 95 3.11 1.75 10.02
C ASN A 95 3.31 0.68 8.94
N PHE A 96 2.54 -0.41 8.97
CA PHE A 96 2.71 -1.53 8.06
C PHE A 96 1.59 -1.58 7.02
N LEU A 97 2.00 -1.65 5.76
CA LEU A 97 1.06 -1.58 4.63
C LEU A 97 0.05 -2.72 4.62
N ASN A 98 0.50 -3.94 4.94
CA ASN A 98 -0.38 -5.11 4.99
C ASN A 98 -1.48 -4.97 6.05
N TYR A 99 -1.17 -4.36 7.19
CA TYR A 99 -2.15 -4.12 8.24
C TYR A 99 -3.22 -3.14 7.77
N SER A 100 -2.80 -2.05 7.12
CA SER A 100 -3.73 -1.06 6.56
C SER A 100 -4.62 -1.66 5.46
N LEU A 101 -4.09 -2.56 4.64
CA LEU A 101 -4.88 -3.28 3.64
C LEU A 101 -5.95 -4.16 4.29
N GLU A 102 -5.58 -4.91 5.31
CA GLU A 102 -6.50 -5.82 6.00
C GLU A 102 -7.61 -5.07 6.72
N LYS A 103 -7.25 -4.03 7.44
CA LYS A 103 -8.20 -3.24 8.25
C LYS A 103 -8.94 -2.17 7.45
N LYS A 104 -8.49 -1.86 6.25
CA LYS A 104 -8.99 -0.75 5.42
C LYS A 104 -8.99 0.57 6.19
N SER A 105 -7.97 0.74 7.02
CA SER A 105 -7.74 1.95 7.79
C SER A 105 -6.25 2.15 7.98
N GLY A 106 -5.85 3.37 8.30
CA GLY A 106 -4.44 3.63 8.51
C GLY A 106 -4.16 5.07 8.83
N ILE A 107 -2.87 5.38 8.88
CA ILE A 107 -2.37 6.73 9.05
C ILE A 107 -2.14 7.36 7.66
N PRO A 108 -1.99 8.69 7.59
CA PRO A 108 -1.86 9.36 6.28
C PRO A 108 -0.82 8.76 5.35
N ILE A 109 0.34 8.37 5.86
CA ILE A 109 1.40 7.87 5.00
C ILE A 109 1.04 6.52 4.34
N THR A 110 0.47 5.58 5.09
CA THR A 110 0.07 4.28 4.51
C THR A 110 -1.10 4.44 3.54
N LEU A 111 -2.06 5.30 3.88
CA LEU A 111 -3.19 5.60 2.99
C LEU A 111 -2.74 6.29 1.71
N CYS A 112 -1.79 7.23 1.79
CA CYS A 112 -1.24 7.90 0.61
C CYS A 112 -0.49 6.94 -0.31
N ILE A 113 0.26 5.99 0.26
CA ILE A 113 0.98 4.98 -0.53
C ILE A 113 -0.03 4.13 -1.30
N LEU A 114 -1.09 3.66 -0.65
CA LEU A 114 -2.13 2.87 -1.31
C LEU A 114 -2.87 3.69 -2.36
N TYR A 115 -3.26 4.91 -2.03
CA TYR A 115 -3.94 5.81 -2.95
C TYR A 115 -3.12 6.04 -4.23
N THR A 116 -1.84 6.34 -4.07
CA THR A 116 -0.93 6.60 -5.18
C THR A 116 -0.77 5.35 -6.06
N GLU A 117 -0.67 4.19 -5.45
CA GLU A 117 -0.54 2.93 -6.19
C GLU A 117 -1.80 2.60 -6.99
N ILE A 118 -2.97 2.73 -6.38
CA ILE A 118 -4.24 2.48 -7.08
C ILE A 118 -4.47 3.51 -8.19
N ALA A 119 -4.08 4.77 -7.97
CA ALA A 119 -4.19 5.84 -8.97
C ALA A 119 -3.50 5.49 -10.29
N LYS A 120 -2.40 4.75 -10.24
CA LYS A 120 -1.67 4.32 -11.45
C LYS A 120 -2.52 3.49 -12.39
N TYR A 121 -3.47 2.72 -11.86
CA TYR A 121 -4.38 1.92 -12.68
C TYR A 121 -5.35 2.78 -13.49
N GLY A 122 -5.55 4.04 -13.10
CA GLY A 122 -6.31 5.01 -13.86
C GLY A 122 -5.44 5.98 -14.65
N ASN A 123 -4.18 5.64 -14.88
CA ASN A 123 -3.18 6.47 -15.57
C ASN A 123 -2.92 7.81 -14.89
N LEU A 124 -3.09 7.86 -13.57
CA LEU A 124 -2.73 9.01 -12.76
C LEU A 124 -1.34 8.79 -12.17
N ASP A 125 -0.43 9.72 -12.41
CA ASP A 125 0.92 9.70 -11.84
C ASP A 125 0.99 10.78 -10.77
N LEU A 126 0.75 10.39 -9.53
CA LEU A 126 0.75 11.28 -8.38
C LEU A 126 2.11 11.22 -7.68
N ARG A 127 2.79 12.33 -7.62
CA ARG A 127 4.11 12.43 -6.99
C ARG A 127 4.11 13.44 -5.85
#